data_318d0e790ce164c9725bdf3f25243008
#
_entry.id   318d0e790ce164c9725bdf3f25243008
#
_cell.length_a   1.000
_cell.length_b   1.000
_cell.length_c   1.000
_cell.angle_alpha   90.00
_cell.angle_beta   90.00
_cell.angle_gamma   90.00
#
_symmetry.space_group_name_H-M   'P 1'
#
loop_
_entity.id
_entity.type
_entity.pdbx_description
1 polymer ?
#
loop_
_entity_poly.entity_id
_entity_poly.type
_entity_poly.pdbx_seq_one_letter_code
_entity_poly.pdbx_strand_id
1 'polypeptide(L)'
;MAMMNCDNLQNRLAWRVLPAALLASGVLSLPAAAAQVAPPVYQPAEEWQFTVSPYLWAAGIRGDVGHRSTGTQFMKTDFSAIARDLDVAVMGMGEARKGPYSLLMDLMFIDTTTRNGLPDGAPASRLKVDSRTVSGFLGGGYTLLEEGGARLDATGGVRVWYSSTSLHFQGGIIDGASGSDRATWVDGVAGLRGQYALTPTVRLSAWGLAGGGQSRLDWDAAALLSWEFTPGFSAVAGYRAMGGDYRHNGFVYDVVQQGPILGMNGRF
;
A
#
# COMPACT_ATOMS: atom_id res chain seq x y z
N MET A 1 18.71 48.74 5.74
CA MET A 1 19.87 48.19 6.39
C MET A 1 19.38 47.29 7.52
N ALA A 2 19.13 46.02 7.25
CA ALA A 2 18.84 44.99 8.24
C ALA A 2 19.30 43.68 7.64
N MET A 3 20.36 43.15 8.20
CA MET A 3 20.97 41.86 7.83
C MET A 3 19.98 40.74 8.23
N MET A 4 19.54 39.98 7.28
CA MET A 4 18.84 38.70 7.54
C MET A 4 19.86 37.56 7.63
N ASN A 5 19.87 36.96 8.80
CA ASN A 5 20.75 35.89 9.25
C ASN A 5 20.45 34.60 8.47
N CYS A 6 21.45 34.05 7.78
CA CYS A 6 21.40 32.81 7.00
C CYS A 6 21.81 31.59 7.84
N ASP A 7 21.13 31.31 8.93
CA ASP A 7 21.42 30.13 9.74
C ASP A 7 20.16 29.35 10.08
N ASN A 8 19.53 28.72 9.10
CA ASN A 8 18.47 27.72 9.44
C ASN A 8 18.16 26.71 8.30
N LEU A 9 19.18 26.25 7.57
CA LEU A 9 19.02 25.30 6.47
C LEU A 9 19.69 23.93 6.69
N GLN A 10 20.14 23.61 7.90
CA GLN A 10 20.82 22.32 8.16
C GLN A 10 20.13 21.32 9.09
N ASN A 11 18.84 21.50 9.38
CA ASN A 11 18.18 20.61 10.38
C ASN A 11 17.00 19.79 9.83
N ARG A 12 17.01 19.37 8.56
CA ARG A 12 15.96 18.55 7.96
C ARG A 12 16.39 17.21 7.37
N LEU A 13 17.51 16.64 7.86
CA LEU A 13 17.96 15.30 7.45
C LEU A 13 18.48 14.52 8.65
N ALA A 14 17.58 14.14 9.55
CA ALA A 14 17.85 13.11 10.54
C ALA A 14 16.72 12.08 10.54
N TRP A 15 16.71 11.21 9.54
CA TRP A 15 16.02 9.93 9.61
C TRP A 15 16.81 9.07 10.59
N ARG A 16 16.35 9.01 11.84
CA ARG A 16 16.86 8.05 12.82
C ARG A 16 16.43 6.67 12.37
N VAL A 17 17.34 5.95 11.73
CA VAL A 17 17.29 4.51 11.62
C VAL A 17 17.42 3.96 13.04
N LEU A 18 16.34 3.43 13.58
CA LEU A 18 16.38 2.66 14.83
C LEU A 18 17.14 1.36 14.54
N PRO A 19 18.20 1.03 15.27
CA PRO A 19 18.82 -0.27 15.14
C PRO A 19 17.85 -1.33 15.69
N ALA A 20 17.62 -2.38 14.91
CA ALA A 20 16.97 -3.59 15.37
C ALA A 20 17.81 -4.17 16.50
N ALA A 21 17.35 -4.05 17.74
CA ALA A 21 17.95 -4.70 18.88
C ALA A 21 17.73 -6.20 18.75
N LEU A 22 18.81 -6.93 18.48
CA LEU A 22 18.93 -8.38 18.67
C LEU A 22 18.73 -8.68 20.17
N LEU A 23 17.56 -9.18 20.54
CA LEU A 23 17.37 -9.84 21.81
C LEU A 23 17.82 -11.29 21.66
N ALA A 24 19.05 -11.55 22.08
CA ALA A 24 19.58 -12.88 22.27
C ALA A 24 19.22 -13.37 23.68
N SER A 25 18.87 -14.66 23.74
CA SER A 25 19.08 -15.60 24.81
C SER A 25 18.05 -15.74 25.93
N GLY A 26 17.50 -16.95 25.94
CA GLY A 26 16.84 -17.61 27.03
C GLY A 26 16.42 -19.00 26.60
N VAL A 27 17.39 -19.93 26.44
CA VAL A 27 17.07 -21.34 26.15
C VAL A 27 16.60 -21.97 27.46
N LEU A 28 15.27 -22.05 27.62
CA LEU A 28 14.63 -22.95 28.59
C LEU A 28 14.43 -24.31 27.90
N SER A 29 15.30 -25.25 28.22
CA SER A 29 15.19 -26.65 27.81
C SER A 29 14.07 -27.34 28.59
N LEU A 30 12.92 -27.51 27.94
CA LEU A 30 11.87 -28.44 28.37
C LEU A 30 12.07 -29.76 27.65
N PRO A 31 11.92 -30.94 28.35
CA PRO A 31 12.03 -32.22 27.69
C PRO A 31 10.80 -32.45 26.85
N ALA A 32 10.97 -32.42 25.52
CA ALA A 32 9.92 -32.71 24.57
C ALA A 32 9.90 -34.20 24.29
N ALA A 33 8.98 -34.91 24.87
CA ALA A 33 8.42 -36.13 24.26
C ALA A 33 7.39 -35.68 23.21
N ALA A 34 7.86 -35.11 22.11
CA ALA A 34 7.01 -34.78 20.96
C ALA A 34 7.04 -36.01 20.05
N ALA A 35 5.89 -36.63 19.85
CA ALA A 35 5.68 -37.51 18.71
C ALA A 35 6.11 -36.73 17.45
N GLN A 36 7.14 -37.20 16.78
CA GLN A 36 7.57 -36.68 15.50
C GLN A 36 6.48 -36.94 14.47
N VAL A 37 5.52 -36.04 14.34
CA VAL A 37 4.74 -35.92 13.12
C VAL A 37 5.73 -35.44 12.08
N ALA A 38 6.14 -36.36 11.20
CA ALA A 38 6.97 -35.97 10.05
C ALA A 38 6.32 -34.78 9.35
N PRO A 39 7.05 -33.69 9.11
CA PRO A 39 6.47 -32.56 8.39
C PRO A 39 5.96 -33.08 7.05
N PRO A 40 4.76 -32.62 6.59
CA PRO A 40 4.24 -33.03 5.31
C PRO A 40 5.31 -32.67 4.25
N VAL A 41 5.78 -33.71 3.52
CA VAL A 41 6.66 -33.51 2.38
C VAL A 41 5.85 -32.72 1.37
N TYR A 42 6.14 -31.43 1.24
CA TYR A 42 5.53 -30.60 0.24
C TYR A 42 5.95 -31.13 -1.16
N GLN A 43 4.96 -31.64 -1.88
CA GLN A 43 5.09 -31.87 -3.32
C GLN A 43 4.56 -30.61 -3.98
N PRO A 44 5.36 -29.92 -4.82
CA PRO A 44 4.87 -28.79 -5.58
C PRO A 44 3.60 -29.20 -6.31
N ALA A 45 2.52 -28.45 -6.12
CA ALA A 45 1.27 -28.78 -6.80
C ALA A 45 1.51 -28.73 -8.32
N GLU A 46 1.35 -29.85 -8.99
CA GLU A 46 1.45 -29.95 -10.46
C GLU A 46 0.30 -29.21 -11.14
N GLU A 47 -0.77 -28.92 -10.40
CA GLU A 47 -1.96 -28.22 -10.86
C GLU A 47 -1.93 -26.74 -10.49
N TRP A 48 -2.66 -25.93 -11.25
CA TRP A 48 -2.84 -24.53 -10.96
C TRP A 48 -3.69 -24.35 -9.70
N GLN A 49 -3.23 -23.51 -8.79
CA GLN A 49 -3.95 -23.03 -7.62
C GLN A 49 -4.26 -21.56 -7.81
N PHE A 50 -5.51 -21.17 -7.62
CA PHE A 50 -5.95 -19.79 -7.71
C PHE A 50 -6.34 -19.29 -6.33
N THR A 51 -5.92 -18.07 -6.01
CA THR A 51 -6.36 -17.38 -4.80
C THR A 51 -6.89 -16.01 -5.20
N VAL A 52 -8.08 -15.68 -4.73
CA VAL A 52 -8.70 -14.35 -4.88
C VAL A 52 -8.92 -13.76 -3.51
N SER A 53 -8.51 -12.52 -3.33
CA SER A 53 -8.45 -11.85 -2.03
C SER A 53 -9.06 -10.45 -2.11
N PRO A 54 -10.39 -10.30 -2.07
CA PRO A 54 -11.00 -8.99 -1.86
C PRO A 54 -10.61 -8.47 -0.48
N TYR A 55 -10.30 -7.16 -0.42
CA TYR A 55 -9.89 -6.52 0.82
C TYR A 55 -10.40 -5.09 0.94
N LEU A 56 -10.39 -4.57 2.17
CA LEU A 56 -10.53 -3.17 2.52
C LEU A 56 -9.25 -2.70 3.18
N TRP A 57 -8.73 -1.58 2.74
CA TRP A 57 -7.54 -0.97 3.32
C TRP A 57 -7.90 0.39 3.91
N ALA A 58 -7.89 0.46 5.24
CA ALA A 58 -8.20 1.66 6.00
C ALA A 58 -6.97 2.57 6.07
N ALA A 59 -6.49 3.02 4.91
CA ALA A 59 -5.29 3.83 4.80
C ALA A 59 -5.57 5.30 5.06
N GLY A 60 -4.75 5.93 5.89
CA GLY A 60 -4.55 7.38 5.88
C GLY A 60 -3.50 7.76 4.84
N ILE A 61 -3.52 9.00 4.38
CA ILE A 61 -2.57 9.57 3.40
C ILE A 61 -1.75 10.65 4.08
N ARG A 62 -0.44 10.64 3.84
CA ARG A 62 0.48 11.66 4.30
C ARG A 62 1.54 11.96 3.24
N GLY A 63 1.76 13.25 2.92
CA GLY A 63 2.79 13.64 1.96
C GLY A 63 2.47 14.93 1.25
N ASP A 64 3.23 15.22 0.21
CA ASP A 64 3.14 16.43 -0.59
C ASP A 64 2.45 16.12 -1.93
N VAL A 65 1.35 16.82 -2.20
CA VAL A 65 0.63 16.74 -3.47
C VAL A 65 0.41 18.15 -4.02
N GLY A 66 0.52 18.31 -5.31
CA GLY A 66 0.23 19.59 -5.95
C GLY A 66 1.02 19.82 -7.23
N HIS A 67 1.06 21.08 -7.66
CA HIS A 67 1.77 21.49 -8.84
C HIS A 67 2.77 22.62 -8.48
N ARG A 68 3.99 22.57 -9.00
CA ARG A 68 5.07 23.53 -8.67
C ARG A 68 4.71 24.99 -8.97
N SER A 69 3.88 25.24 -9.99
CA SER A 69 3.45 26.59 -10.34
C SER A 69 2.40 27.19 -9.41
N THR A 70 1.57 26.34 -8.78
CA THR A 70 0.48 26.75 -7.88
C THR A 70 0.79 26.46 -6.41
N GLY A 71 1.91 25.78 -6.14
CA GLY A 71 2.36 25.35 -4.83
C GLY A 71 2.02 23.89 -4.53
N THR A 72 2.93 23.24 -3.80
CA THR A 72 2.68 21.92 -3.20
C THR A 72 2.11 22.12 -1.80
N GLN A 73 1.15 21.29 -1.44
CA GLN A 73 0.57 21.31 -0.10
C GLN A 73 0.86 19.99 0.61
N PHE A 74 1.32 20.09 1.84
CA PHE A 74 1.45 18.94 2.71
C PHE A 74 0.05 18.48 3.13
N MET A 75 -0.32 17.26 2.72
CA MET A 75 -1.57 16.63 3.11
C MET A 75 -1.32 15.63 4.24
N LYS A 76 -2.20 15.66 5.23
CA LYS A 76 -2.32 14.62 6.25
C LYS A 76 -3.80 14.37 6.44
N THR A 77 -4.26 13.23 5.94
CA THR A 77 -5.67 12.84 6.01
C THR A 77 -5.79 11.48 6.64
N ASP A 78 -6.53 11.39 7.73
CA ASP A 78 -6.79 10.12 8.40
C ASP A 78 -7.86 9.33 7.63
N PHE A 79 -7.84 8.00 7.75
CA PHE A 79 -8.81 7.12 7.10
C PHE A 79 -10.27 7.51 7.38
N SER A 80 -10.59 7.94 8.60
CA SER A 80 -11.97 8.35 8.96
C SER A 80 -12.49 9.54 8.15
N ALA A 81 -11.61 10.44 7.71
CA ALA A 81 -11.96 11.55 6.84
C ALA A 81 -12.17 11.04 5.39
N ILE A 82 -11.27 10.18 4.91
CA ILE A 82 -11.40 9.55 3.59
C ILE A 82 -12.69 8.74 3.52
N ALA A 83 -13.00 7.95 4.55
CA ALA A 83 -14.20 7.11 4.59
C ALA A 83 -15.51 7.89 4.58
N ARG A 84 -15.53 9.11 5.13
CA ARG A 84 -16.72 9.99 5.08
C ARG A 84 -17.00 10.54 3.68
N ASP A 85 -15.94 10.76 2.92
CA ASP A 85 -15.98 11.35 1.59
C ASP A 85 -15.90 10.27 0.48
N LEU A 86 -15.91 8.99 0.87
CA LEU A 86 -15.76 7.86 -0.02
C LEU A 86 -17.04 7.62 -0.82
N ASP A 87 -16.93 7.71 -2.14
CA ASP A 87 -18.01 7.35 -3.06
C ASP A 87 -17.95 5.87 -3.43
N VAL A 88 -16.74 5.39 -3.82
CA VAL A 88 -16.51 3.99 -4.22
C VAL A 88 -15.08 3.57 -3.87
N ALA A 89 -14.94 2.36 -3.34
CA ALA A 89 -13.66 1.68 -3.24
C ALA A 89 -13.81 0.22 -3.69
N VAL A 90 -12.89 -0.21 -4.57
CA VAL A 90 -12.76 -1.62 -4.99
C VAL A 90 -11.30 -2.00 -4.85
N MET A 91 -11.03 -3.04 -4.06
CA MET A 91 -9.68 -3.50 -3.81
C MET A 91 -9.64 -5.01 -3.81
N GLY A 92 -8.62 -5.58 -4.45
CA GLY A 92 -8.48 -7.03 -4.51
C GLY A 92 -7.13 -7.47 -5.02
N MET A 93 -6.66 -8.59 -4.49
CA MET A 93 -5.47 -9.29 -4.95
C MET A 93 -5.84 -10.62 -5.58
N GLY A 94 -5.04 -11.06 -6.53
CA GLY A 94 -5.13 -12.37 -7.15
C GLY A 94 -3.78 -13.04 -7.23
N GLU A 95 -3.76 -14.35 -7.06
CA GLU A 95 -2.58 -15.18 -7.27
C GLU A 95 -2.98 -16.43 -8.05
N ALA A 96 -2.22 -16.74 -9.11
CA ALA A 96 -2.27 -18.03 -9.79
C ALA A 96 -0.90 -18.67 -9.63
N ARG A 97 -0.84 -19.88 -9.03
CA ARG A 97 0.41 -20.57 -8.71
C ARG A 97 0.45 -21.95 -9.35
N LYS A 98 1.63 -22.31 -9.88
CA LYS A 98 1.93 -23.66 -10.32
C LYS A 98 3.40 -23.99 -10.03
N GLY A 99 3.64 -24.99 -9.18
CA GLY A 99 4.99 -25.31 -8.72
C GLY A 99 5.67 -24.10 -8.08
N PRO A 100 6.92 -23.77 -8.47
CA PRO A 100 7.64 -22.65 -7.91
C PRO A 100 7.24 -21.28 -8.50
N TYR A 101 6.38 -21.25 -9.53
CA TYR A 101 6.02 -20.02 -10.24
C TYR A 101 4.68 -19.49 -9.75
N SER A 102 4.56 -18.18 -9.66
CA SER A 102 3.29 -17.49 -9.41
C SER A 102 3.11 -16.29 -10.32
N LEU A 103 1.85 -16.04 -10.72
CA LEU A 103 1.38 -14.80 -11.31
C LEU A 103 0.61 -14.04 -10.24
N LEU A 104 0.89 -12.77 -10.08
CA LEU A 104 0.37 -11.93 -9.01
C LEU A 104 -0.31 -10.70 -9.61
N MET A 105 -1.46 -10.34 -9.06
CA MET A 105 -2.14 -9.10 -9.38
C MET A 105 -2.64 -8.41 -8.09
N ASP A 106 -2.67 -7.09 -8.10
CA ASP A 106 -3.31 -6.26 -7.08
C ASP A 106 -3.98 -5.08 -7.76
N LEU A 107 -5.22 -4.80 -7.41
CA LEU A 107 -6.00 -3.69 -7.92
C LEU A 107 -6.56 -2.88 -6.76
N MET A 108 -6.37 -1.58 -6.83
CA MET A 108 -6.95 -0.61 -5.92
C MET A 108 -7.60 0.50 -6.74
N PHE A 109 -8.88 0.74 -6.51
CA PHE A 109 -9.66 1.84 -7.06
C PHE A 109 -10.34 2.57 -5.93
N ILE A 110 -10.13 3.89 -5.82
CA ILE A 110 -10.73 4.75 -4.80
C ILE A 110 -11.25 6.01 -5.49
N ASP A 111 -12.51 6.35 -5.25
CA ASP A 111 -13.16 7.58 -5.69
C ASP A 111 -13.76 8.29 -4.48
N THR A 112 -13.45 9.58 -4.31
CA THR A 112 -13.88 10.38 -3.17
C THR A 112 -14.38 11.74 -3.63
N THR A 113 -15.44 12.25 -2.96
CA THR A 113 -15.95 13.61 -3.13
C THR A 113 -15.97 14.34 -1.80
N THR A 114 -15.12 15.33 -1.65
CA THR A 114 -15.08 16.23 -0.48
C THR A 114 -15.79 17.54 -0.80
N ARG A 115 -16.66 17.99 0.11
CA ARG A 115 -17.38 19.27 0.01
C ARG A 115 -17.11 20.12 1.24
N ASN A 116 -16.39 21.21 1.06
CA ASN A 116 -16.03 22.13 2.13
C ASN A 116 -16.68 23.49 1.93
N GLY A 117 -17.29 24.04 2.98
CA GLY A 117 -17.61 25.46 3.05
C GLY A 117 -16.34 26.29 3.16
N LEU A 118 -16.27 27.39 2.45
CA LEU A 118 -15.17 28.33 2.57
C LEU A 118 -15.52 29.44 3.59
N PRO A 119 -14.52 30.07 4.24
CA PRO A 119 -14.76 31.14 5.20
C PRO A 119 -15.49 32.35 4.60
N ASP A 120 -16.17 33.12 5.43
CA ASP A 120 -16.79 34.37 5.01
C ASP A 120 -15.74 35.33 4.42
N GLY A 121 -16.07 35.94 3.29
CA GLY A 121 -15.16 36.81 2.55
C GLY A 121 -14.26 36.09 1.54
N ALA A 122 -14.30 34.76 1.47
CA ALA A 122 -13.65 34.02 0.40
C ALA A 122 -14.31 34.30 -0.97
N PRO A 123 -13.56 34.22 -2.09
CA PRO A 123 -14.09 34.48 -3.43
C PRO A 123 -15.14 33.45 -3.89
N ALA A 124 -15.27 32.31 -3.19
CA ALA A 124 -16.33 31.31 -3.38
C ALA A 124 -16.91 30.90 -2.01
N SER A 125 -18.14 30.40 -2.00
CA SER A 125 -18.82 29.94 -0.77
C SER A 125 -18.52 28.48 -0.46
N ARG A 126 -18.24 27.66 -1.46
CA ARG A 126 -17.98 26.22 -1.34
C ARG A 126 -16.90 25.78 -2.31
N LEU A 127 -16.14 24.77 -1.86
CA LEU A 127 -15.18 24.03 -2.69
C LEU A 127 -15.58 22.56 -2.72
N LYS A 128 -15.82 22.02 -3.91
CA LYS A 128 -15.99 20.59 -4.16
C LYS A 128 -14.68 20.06 -4.74
N VAL A 129 -14.17 18.99 -4.14
CA VAL A 129 -12.95 18.29 -4.57
C VAL A 129 -13.33 16.86 -4.92
N ASP A 130 -13.22 16.51 -6.19
CA ASP A 130 -13.38 15.13 -6.65
C ASP A 130 -11.98 14.53 -6.85
N SER A 131 -11.69 13.42 -6.19
CA SER A 131 -10.38 12.76 -6.26
C SER A 131 -10.54 11.28 -6.59
N ARG A 132 -9.80 10.82 -7.59
CA ARG A 132 -9.76 9.43 -8.03
C ARG A 132 -8.33 8.92 -8.03
N THR A 133 -8.11 7.78 -7.38
CA THR A 133 -6.83 7.09 -7.36
C THR A 133 -7.02 5.64 -7.81
N VAL A 134 -6.18 5.21 -8.74
CA VAL A 134 -6.11 3.82 -9.19
C VAL A 134 -4.67 3.35 -9.08
N SER A 135 -4.46 2.18 -8.51
CA SER A 135 -3.18 1.47 -8.54
C SER A 135 -3.42 0.04 -9.02
N GLY A 136 -2.70 -0.38 -10.04
CA GLY A 136 -2.73 -1.74 -10.56
C GLY A 136 -1.33 -2.33 -10.59
N PHE A 137 -1.12 -3.49 -9.99
CA PHE A 137 0.12 -4.26 -10.07
C PHE A 137 -0.14 -5.57 -10.81
N LEU A 138 0.77 -5.91 -11.73
CA LEU A 138 0.84 -7.21 -12.37
C LEU A 138 2.29 -7.69 -12.35
N GLY A 139 2.52 -8.88 -11.82
CA GLY A 139 3.86 -9.40 -11.65
C GLY A 139 3.92 -10.90 -11.55
N GLY A 140 5.13 -11.42 -11.44
CA GLY A 140 5.44 -12.82 -11.22
C GLY A 140 6.24 -13.04 -9.95
N GLY A 141 6.22 -14.27 -9.46
CA GLY A 141 7.03 -14.71 -8.34
C GLY A 141 7.68 -16.05 -8.63
N TYR A 142 8.83 -16.26 -8.03
CA TYR A 142 9.56 -17.52 -8.04
C TYR A 142 9.93 -17.92 -6.61
N THR A 143 9.59 -19.13 -6.23
CA THR A 143 9.87 -19.66 -4.88
C THR A 143 11.35 -19.95 -4.74
N LEU A 144 12.00 -19.24 -3.81
CA LEU A 144 13.41 -19.42 -3.45
C LEU A 144 13.60 -20.49 -2.37
N LEU A 145 12.65 -20.56 -1.44
CA LEU A 145 12.67 -21.49 -0.31
C LEU A 145 11.25 -21.93 0.01
N GLU A 146 11.09 -23.22 0.23
CA GLU A 146 9.85 -23.81 0.75
C GLU A 146 10.18 -25.01 1.63
N GLU A 147 10.12 -24.80 2.94
CA GLU A 147 10.49 -25.79 3.94
C GLU A 147 9.80 -25.50 5.30
N GLY A 148 9.41 -26.54 6.02
CA GLY A 148 8.94 -26.42 7.40
C GLY A 148 7.72 -25.51 7.59
N GLY A 149 6.87 -25.38 6.58
CA GLY A 149 5.73 -24.45 6.61
C GLY A 149 6.09 -23.00 6.28
N ALA A 150 7.37 -22.72 5.99
CA ALA A 150 7.86 -21.45 5.48
C ALA A 150 7.94 -21.46 3.95
N ARG A 151 7.60 -20.35 3.31
CA ARG A 151 7.82 -20.10 1.90
C ARG A 151 8.34 -18.68 1.70
N LEU A 152 9.36 -18.55 0.85
CA LEU A 152 9.93 -17.28 0.44
C LEU A 152 9.97 -17.22 -1.08
N ASP A 153 9.33 -16.22 -1.66
CA ASP A 153 9.29 -15.96 -3.08
C ASP A 153 10.06 -14.67 -3.42
N ALA A 154 10.89 -14.70 -4.46
CA ALA A 154 11.29 -13.49 -5.16
C ALA A 154 10.14 -13.04 -6.04
N THR A 155 9.80 -11.75 -6.00
CA THR A 155 8.65 -11.19 -6.69
C THR A 155 9.05 -9.94 -7.45
N GLY A 156 8.53 -9.76 -8.65
CA GLY A 156 8.73 -8.53 -9.42
C GLY A 156 7.65 -8.35 -10.47
N GLY A 157 7.42 -7.11 -10.87
CA GLY A 157 6.38 -6.79 -11.83
C GLY A 157 6.31 -5.30 -12.13
N VAL A 158 5.20 -4.92 -12.75
CA VAL A 158 4.90 -3.56 -13.16
C VAL A 158 3.74 -3.04 -12.34
N ARG A 159 3.87 -1.81 -11.85
CA ARG A 159 2.79 -1.07 -11.19
C ARG A 159 2.41 0.14 -12.03
N VAL A 160 1.12 0.29 -12.27
CA VAL A 160 0.53 1.45 -12.94
C VAL A 160 -0.24 2.25 -11.91
N TRP A 161 0.01 3.55 -11.87
CA TRP A 161 -0.73 4.49 -11.07
C TRP A 161 -1.52 5.46 -11.95
N TYR A 162 -2.69 5.82 -11.50
CA TYR A 162 -3.48 6.93 -12.01
C TYR A 162 -3.99 7.76 -10.85
N SER A 163 -3.75 9.06 -10.88
CA SER A 163 -4.29 10.02 -9.92
C SER A 163 -4.92 11.18 -10.66
N SER A 164 -6.13 11.56 -10.26
CA SER A 164 -6.86 12.71 -10.80
C SER A 164 -7.52 13.45 -9.67
N THR A 165 -7.39 14.79 -9.68
CA THR A 165 -8.06 15.68 -8.73
C THR A 165 -8.71 16.81 -9.51
N SER A 166 -10.00 17.05 -9.26
CA SER A 166 -10.78 18.13 -9.84
C SER A 166 -11.34 19.01 -8.74
N LEU A 167 -11.18 20.30 -8.90
CA LEU A 167 -11.66 21.35 -8.00
C LEU A 167 -12.81 22.09 -8.66
N HIS A 168 -13.92 22.29 -7.97
CA HIS A 168 -15.05 23.06 -8.43
C HIS A 168 -15.44 24.09 -7.37
N PHE A 169 -15.38 25.36 -7.72
CA PHE A 169 -15.79 26.46 -6.87
C PHE A 169 -17.27 26.78 -7.10
N GLN A 170 -18.01 26.98 -6.02
CA GLN A 170 -19.45 27.25 -6.04
C GLN A 170 -19.79 28.48 -5.20
N GLY A 171 -20.61 29.38 -5.80
CA GLY A 171 -21.01 30.64 -5.18
C GLY A 171 -19.91 31.67 -5.15
N GLY A 172 -20.28 32.92 -4.84
CA GLY A 172 -19.34 34.04 -4.79
C GLY A 172 -18.88 34.56 -6.15
N ILE A 173 -17.72 35.23 -6.18
CA ILE A 173 -17.21 35.94 -7.38
C ILE A 173 -16.63 34.94 -8.41
N ILE A 174 -16.15 33.77 -7.98
CA ILE A 174 -15.56 32.74 -8.84
C ILE A 174 -16.49 31.52 -8.99
N ASP A 175 -17.80 31.73 -8.89
CA ASP A 175 -18.77 30.67 -9.11
C ASP A 175 -18.59 30.01 -10.49
N GLY A 176 -18.58 28.68 -10.54
CA GLY A 176 -18.34 27.90 -11.74
C GLY A 176 -16.87 27.76 -12.16
N ALA A 177 -15.94 28.43 -11.48
CA ALA A 177 -14.53 28.21 -11.74
C ALA A 177 -14.14 26.77 -11.37
N SER A 178 -13.33 26.15 -12.21
CA SER A 178 -12.86 24.77 -12.01
C SER A 178 -11.42 24.62 -12.44
N GLY A 179 -10.75 23.66 -11.83
CA GLY A 179 -9.40 23.23 -12.20
C GLY A 179 -9.29 21.73 -12.06
N SER A 180 -8.54 21.08 -12.93
CA SER A 180 -8.26 19.65 -12.80
C SER A 180 -6.81 19.36 -13.11
N ASP A 181 -6.26 18.41 -12.38
CA ASP A 181 -4.93 17.86 -12.64
C ASP A 181 -5.00 16.35 -12.62
N ARG A 182 -4.22 15.70 -13.47
CA ARG A 182 -4.16 14.24 -13.58
C ARG A 182 -2.79 13.77 -14.00
N ALA A 183 -2.39 12.63 -13.48
CA ALA A 183 -1.15 11.99 -13.87
C ALA A 183 -1.36 10.48 -13.96
N THR A 184 -0.63 9.86 -14.88
CA THR A 184 -0.50 8.40 -15.00
C THR A 184 0.97 8.10 -15.09
N TRP A 185 1.44 7.11 -14.34
CA TRP A 185 2.83 6.68 -14.41
C TRP A 185 2.96 5.18 -14.20
N VAL A 186 4.09 4.65 -14.66
CA VAL A 186 4.39 3.22 -14.64
C VAL A 186 5.76 3.01 -14.02
N ASP A 187 5.83 2.07 -13.08
CA ASP A 187 7.05 1.71 -12.36
C ASP A 187 7.28 0.21 -12.38
N GLY A 188 8.55 -0.20 -12.45
CA GLY A 188 8.98 -1.56 -12.19
C GLY A 188 9.28 -1.71 -10.70
N VAL A 189 8.74 -2.74 -10.05
CA VAL A 189 9.00 -3.02 -8.63
C VAL A 189 9.39 -4.47 -8.44
N ALA A 190 10.31 -4.72 -7.50
CA ALA A 190 10.76 -6.07 -7.15
C ALA A 190 11.05 -6.17 -5.65
N GLY A 191 11.06 -7.39 -5.13
CA GLY A 191 11.35 -7.66 -3.73
C GLY A 191 11.06 -9.09 -3.32
N LEU A 192 10.67 -9.25 -2.07
CA LEU A 192 10.43 -10.56 -1.46
C LEU A 192 9.02 -10.65 -0.89
N ARG A 193 8.47 -11.85 -0.95
CA ARG A 193 7.20 -12.20 -0.30
C ARG A 193 7.40 -13.49 0.49
N GLY A 194 7.11 -13.44 1.79
CA GLY A 194 7.23 -14.56 2.70
C GLY A 194 5.88 -15.02 3.22
N GLN A 195 5.77 -16.31 3.53
CA GLN A 195 4.66 -16.91 4.24
C GLN A 195 5.18 -17.92 5.26
N TYR A 196 4.53 -17.98 6.41
CA TYR A 196 4.86 -18.94 7.46
C TYR A 196 3.60 -19.48 8.12
N ALA A 197 3.45 -20.80 8.17
CA ALA A 197 2.35 -21.46 8.87
C ALA A 197 2.64 -21.46 10.38
N LEU A 198 1.93 -20.61 11.14
CA LEU A 198 2.02 -20.57 12.60
C LEU A 198 1.31 -21.77 13.25
N THR A 199 0.18 -22.15 12.67
CA THR A 199 -0.62 -23.34 13.02
C THR A 199 -1.21 -23.94 11.74
N PRO A 200 -1.86 -25.09 11.78
CA PRO A 200 -2.55 -25.65 10.61
C PRO A 200 -3.57 -24.69 9.97
N THR A 201 -4.16 -23.79 10.76
CA THR A 201 -5.21 -22.87 10.30
C THR A 201 -4.79 -21.40 10.30
N VAL A 202 -3.63 -21.05 10.88
CA VAL A 202 -3.16 -19.65 10.95
C VAL A 202 -1.85 -19.50 10.21
N ARG A 203 -1.80 -18.53 9.30
CA ARG A 203 -0.61 -18.21 8.50
C ARG A 203 -0.25 -16.73 8.61
N LEU A 204 1.02 -16.48 8.81
CA LEU A 204 1.63 -15.15 8.67
C LEU A 204 2.08 -14.98 7.21
N SER A 205 1.78 -13.84 6.61
CA SER A 205 2.29 -13.44 5.30
C SER A 205 2.87 -12.04 5.38
N ALA A 206 3.99 -11.80 4.69
CA ALA A 206 4.57 -10.47 4.60
C ALA A 206 5.20 -10.27 3.23
N TRP A 207 5.26 -9.03 2.77
CA TRP A 207 6.02 -8.66 1.58
C TRP A 207 6.68 -7.30 1.73
N GLY A 208 7.74 -7.11 0.97
CA GLY A 208 8.37 -5.82 0.75
C GLY A 208 8.82 -5.73 -0.71
N LEU A 209 8.28 -4.77 -1.43
CA LEU A 209 8.61 -4.46 -2.82
C LEU A 209 9.12 -3.03 -2.89
N ALA A 210 10.10 -2.77 -3.73
CA ALA A 210 10.57 -1.44 -4.02
C ALA A 210 11.06 -1.35 -5.48
N GLY A 211 11.02 -0.15 -6.03
CA GLY A 211 11.46 0.10 -7.38
C GLY A 211 11.20 1.54 -7.81
N GLY A 212 11.02 1.72 -9.10
CA GLY A 212 10.76 3.00 -9.72
C GLY A 212 10.73 2.85 -11.24
N GLY A 213 10.72 3.95 -11.93
CA GLY A 213 10.66 4.02 -13.39
C GLY A 213 10.33 5.44 -13.79
N GLN A 214 9.07 5.75 -13.97
CA GLN A 214 8.64 7.13 -14.12
C GLN A 214 8.60 7.87 -12.77
N SER A 215 8.37 7.15 -11.67
CA SER A 215 8.59 7.68 -10.33
C SER A 215 10.07 7.53 -9.89
N ARG A 216 10.48 8.31 -8.90
CA ARG A 216 11.81 8.18 -8.27
C ARG A 216 11.88 7.00 -7.33
N LEU A 217 10.76 6.71 -6.69
CA LEU A 217 10.59 5.62 -5.77
C LEU A 217 9.13 5.18 -5.77
N ASP A 218 8.91 3.88 -5.85
CA ASP A 218 7.64 3.18 -5.57
C ASP A 218 7.96 2.04 -4.62
N TRP A 219 7.23 1.92 -3.52
CA TRP A 219 7.44 0.86 -2.55
C TRP A 219 6.13 0.41 -1.91
N ASP A 220 6.10 -0.84 -1.45
CA ASP A 220 4.94 -1.48 -0.86
C ASP A 220 5.41 -2.52 0.16
N ALA A 221 4.93 -2.42 1.38
CA ALA A 221 5.24 -3.36 2.44
C ALA A 221 3.98 -3.71 3.23
N ALA A 222 3.83 -4.98 3.58
CA ALA A 222 2.72 -5.43 4.43
C ALA A 222 3.09 -6.63 5.28
N ALA A 223 2.34 -6.79 6.37
CA ALA A 223 2.32 -7.99 7.20
C ALA A 223 0.89 -8.34 7.56
N LEU A 224 0.49 -9.59 7.30
CA LEU A 224 -0.88 -10.07 7.40
C LEU A 224 -0.94 -11.39 8.17
N LEU A 225 -1.97 -11.55 8.97
CA LEU A 225 -2.38 -12.83 9.53
C LEU A 225 -3.62 -13.32 8.79
N SER A 226 -3.61 -14.58 8.36
CA SER A 226 -4.75 -15.27 7.75
C SER A 226 -5.20 -16.38 8.66
N TRP A 227 -6.49 -16.46 8.91
CA TRP A 227 -7.13 -17.53 9.67
C TRP A 227 -8.11 -18.29 8.77
N GLU A 228 -7.79 -19.55 8.50
CA GLU A 228 -8.64 -20.46 7.72
C GLU A 228 -9.78 -20.98 8.61
N PHE A 229 -11.00 -20.52 8.36
CA PHE A 229 -12.20 -20.89 9.13
C PHE A 229 -12.99 -22.01 8.47
N THR A 230 -12.77 -22.24 7.18
CA THR A 230 -13.27 -23.40 6.43
C THR A 230 -12.28 -23.74 5.31
N PRO A 231 -12.18 -24.98 4.84
CA PRO A 231 -11.27 -25.37 3.77
C PRO A 231 -11.40 -24.43 2.55
N GLY A 232 -10.29 -23.84 2.15
CA GLY A 232 -10.21 -22.92 1.02
C GLY A 232 -10.61 -21.47 1.32
N PHE A 233 -11.17 -21.14 2.51
CA PHE A 233 -11.53 -19.76 2.85
C PHE A 233 -10.87 -19.28 4.14
N SER A 234 -10.28 -18.10 4.09
CA SER A 234 -9.61 -17.50 5.24
C SER A 234 -10.02 -16.05 5.43
N ALA A 235 -10.16 -15.63 6.68
CA ALA A 235 -10.20 -14.23 7.05
C ALA A 235 -8.76 -13.69 7.13
N VAL A 236 -8.54 -12.46 6.71
CA VAL A 236 -7.22 -11.81 6.67
C VAL A 236 -7.27 -10.49 7.40
N ALA A 237 -6.30 -10.24 8.25
CA ALA A 237 -6.12 -8.96 8.92
C ALA A 237 -4.63 -8.62 9.02
N GLY A 238 -4.29 -7.31 8.94
CA GLY A 238 -2.91 -6.88 9.07
C GLY A 238 -2.71 -5.41 8.83
N TYR A 239 -1.51 -5.06 8.39
CA TYR A 239 -1.10 -3.69 8.13
C TYR A 239 -0.34 -3.61 6.82
N ARG A 240 -0.65 -2.60 6.02
CA ARG A 240 0.02 -2.30 4.75
C ARG A 240 0.46 -0.84 4.74
N ALA A 241 1.61 -0.59 4.18
CA ALA A 241 2.11 0.74 3.86
C ALA A 241 2.65 0.74 2.43
N MET A 242 2.30 1.78 1.67
CA MET A 242 2.70 1.97 0.28
C MET A 242 3.06 3.43 0.07
N GLY A 243 4.09 3.70 -0.69
CA GLY A 243 4.50 5.07 -0.98
C GLY A 243 5.06 5.24 -2.38
N GLY A 244 4.92 6.45 -2.91
CA GLY A 244 5.47 6.83 -4.20
C GLY A 244 5.95 8.29 -4.23
N ASP A 245 7.11 8.52 -4.87
CA ASP A 245 7.63 9.87 -5.20
C ASP A 245 7.64 10.04 -6.73
N TYR A 246 6.54 10.58 -7.27
CA TYR A 246 6.41 10.92 -8.68
C TYR A 246 6.43 12.43 -8.88
N ARG A 247 7.28 12.90 -9.80
CA ARG A 247 7.42 14.33 -10.13
C ARG A 247 7.67 14.50 -11.61
N HIS A 248 6.69 15.04 -12.31
CA HIS A 248 6.79 15.27 -13.76
C HIS A 248 5.99 16.50 -14.19
N ASN A 249 6.54 17.31 -15.09
CA ASN A 249 5.90 18.51 -15.65
C ASN A 249 5.27 19.46 -14.61
N GLY A 250 5.89 19.58 -13.43
CA GLY A 250 5.38 20.37 -12.32
C GLY A 250 4.44 19.65 -11.38
N PHE A 251 3.81 18.54 -11.78
CA PHE A 251 3.02 17.69 -10.89
C PHE A 251 3.92 17.01 -9.85
N VAL A 252 3.49 17.01 -8.59
CA VAL A 252 4.19 16.38 -7.47
C VAL A 252 3.20 15.47 -6.75
N TYR A 253 3.61 14.21 -6.59
CA TYR A 253 2.91 13.21 -5.81
C TYR A 253 3.96 12.45 -5.00
N ASP A 254 4.21 12.92 -3.77
CA ASP A 254 5.18 12.35 -2.83
C ASP A 254 4.42 11.98 -1.56
N VAL A 255 3.84 10.78 -1.56
CA VAL A 255 2.90 10.36 -0.50
C VAL A 255 3.23 8.98 0.04
N VAL A 256 2.85 8.80 1.30
CA VAL A 256 2.75 7.50 1.97
C VAL A 256 1.31 7.28 2.39
N GLN A 257 0.78 6.14 1.98
CA GLN A 257 -0.51 5.62 2.40
C GLN A 257 -0.25 4.45 3.34
N GLN A 258 -0.88 4.41 4.51
CA GLN A 258 -0.67 3.34 5.46
C GLN A 258 -1.87 3.14 6.37
N GLY A 259 -2.10 1.89 6.77
CA GLY A 259 -3.21 1.57 7.64
C GLY A 259 -3.51 0.08 7.76
N PRO A 260 -4.47 -0.28 8.62
CA PRO A 260 -4.94 -1.64 8.73
C PRO A 260 -5.63 -2.11 7.45
N ILE A 261 -5.43 -3.39 7.13
CA ILE A 261 -6.08 -4.09 6.02
C ILE A 261 -6.88 -5.26 6.58
N LEU A 262 -8.10 -5.43 6.06
CA LEU A 262 -9.00 -6.53 6.37
C LEU A 262 -9.50 -7.13 5.07
N GLY A 263 -9.58 -8.45 4.99
CA GLY A 263 -10.02 -9.12 3.76
C GLY A 263 -10.37 -10.59 3.97
N MET A 264 -10.60 -11.23 2.86
CA MET A 264 -10.84 -12.67 2.79
C MET A 264 -10.02 -13.27 1.66
N ASN A 265 -9.56 -14.50 1.82
CA ASN A 265 -8.98 -15.29 0.74
C ASN A 265 -9.92 -16.43 0.38
N GLY A 266 -10.19 -16.60 -0.91
CA GLY A 266 -10.78 -17.79 -1.48
C GLY A 266 -9.73 -18.51 -2.33
N ARG A 267 -9.48 -19.79 -2.04
CA ARG A 267 -8.52 -20.64 -2.75
C ARG A 267 -9.28 -21.74 -3.49
N PHE A 268 -8.95 -21.92 -4.76
CA PHE A 268 -9.60 -22.85 -5.69
C PHE A 268 -8.56 -23.73 -6.39
#